data_bc9fd1745013238ba861e30636b81b31
#
_entry.id   bc9fd1745013238ba861e30636b81b31
#
_cell.length_a   1.000
_cell.length_b   1.000
_cell.length_c   1.000
_cell.angle_alpha   90.00
_cell.angle_beta   90.00
_cell.angle_gamma   90.00
#
_symmetry.space_group_name_H-M   'P 1'
#
loop_
_entity.id
_entity.type
_entity.pdbx_description
1 polymer ?
#
loop_
_entity_poly.entity_id
_entity_poly.type
_entity_poly.pdbx_seq_one_letter_code
_entity_poly.pdbx_strand_id
1 'polypeptide(L)'
;MSLSFFFRRGFNVHRWLNIGAMAAIITLAFTNTVIAQDSAPAQFRIGYQKGSVNLVLAKTHQLLEKRFPDTQISWIEFPAGPQMLEALNVNSIDLGSTGDIPPIFAQAAGADLLYVGMEPPKPKAEVILVPENSAINSVAELKGHKVAFQKGSSSHNLLLQALQKAGLKFTDIQPVYLTPADARAAFQQGNVDAWVIWDPYYSAALLQGGIRVLIDGSQLNQTGSFYLASRPYTEANGPFIQQVLEVLTQADALTLSDRAQSITLLANAMGLPEAVIASYLDHRPPTAIQPLSQATVAAQQRTADLFFANRLLPVKVDISQRVWQPAGQLSSKPSSSNQSSPSQLPTDQPSIAQTSIEQSSTAKSQTK
;
A
#
# COMPACT_ATOMS: atom_id res chain seq x y z
N MET A 1 21.56 62.44 -81.85
CA MET A 1 20.33 63.19 -82.12
C MET A 1 19.52 63.16 -80.83
N SER A 2 19.68 64.21 -80.03
CA SER A 2 18.86 65.44 -80.01
C SER A 2 17.43 65.10 -79.49
N LEU A 3 16.80 65.70 -78.57
CA LEU A 3 16.80 66.94 -77.82
C LEU A 3 15.80 66.66 -76.63
N SER A 4 16.10 66.97 -75.39
CA SER A 4 15.75 68.24 -74.71
C SER A 4 14.26 68.53 -74.64
N PHE A 5 13.66 68.75 -73.52
CA PHE A 5 13.37 70.01 -72.82
C PHE A 5 12.23 69.86 -71.75
N PHE A 6 12.54 70.26 -70.58
CA PHE A 6 11.89 71.32 -69.77
C PHE A 6 10.37 71.19 -69.47
N PHE A 7 9.87 71.39 -68.31
CA PHE A 7 9.86 72.46 -67.29
C PHE A 7 8.92 72.06 -66.16
N ARG A 8 9.37 72.13 -64.94
CA ARG A 8 9.11 73.09 -63.90
C ARG A 8 7.72 73.06 -63.20
N ARG A 9 7.89 73.23 -61.89
CA ARG A 9 7.01 73.80 -60.84
C ARG A 9 5.99 72.81 -60.35
N GLY A 10 6.04 72.43 -59.13
CA GLY A 10 6.15 73.24 -57.91
C GLY A 10 4.76 73.53 -57.39
N PHE A 11 4.40 72.87 -56.36
CA PHE A 11 3.76 73.49 -55.24
C PHE A 11 3.57 72.53 -54.08
N ASN A 12 4.08 72.95 -52.96
CA ASN A 12 3.73 72.54 -51.63
C ASN A 12 2.24 72.41 -51.42
N VAL A 13 1.81 71.58 -50.54
CA VAL A 13 1.14 72.07 -49.29
C VAL A 13 0.51 70.86 -48.59
N HIS A 14 1.03 70.60 -47.49
CA HIS A 14 0.34 70.32 -46.23
C HIS A 14 -0.68 69.21 -46.09
N ARG A 15 -0.29 68.39 -45.16
CA ARG A 15 -1.19 67.94 -44.11
C ARG A 15 -2.42 67.22 -44.57
N TRP A 16 -2.37 65.97 -44.35
CA TRP A 16 -3.41 65.36 -43.58
C TRP A 16 -2.95 63.97 -43.12
N LEU A 17 -2.73 63.93 -41.81
CA LEU A 17 -3.04 62.86 -40.92
C LEU A 17 -2.46 61.46 -41.20
N ASN A 18 -1.47 61.19 -40.39
CA ASN A 18 -1.22 59.90 -39.75
C ASN A 18 -2.53 59.15 -39.47
N ILE A 19 -2.82 58.14 -40.27
CA ILE A 19 -3.50 56.95 -39.78
C ILE A 19 -2.52 55.87 -40.04
N GLY A 20 -1.74 55.60 -39.00
CA GLY A 20 -0.86 54.48 -38.97
C GLY A 20 -1.67 53.20 -39.09
N ALA A 21 -1.59 52.58 -40.21
CA ALA A 21 -1.87 51.16 -40.32
C ALA A 21 -0.75 50.46 -39.55
N MET A 22 -0.86 50.51 -38.23
CA MET A 22 -0.14 49.59 -37.33
C MET A 22 -0.80 48.25 -37.56
N ALA A 23 -0.30 47.49 -38.55
CA ALA A 23 -0.57 46.10 -38.68
C ALA A 23 0.01 45.44 -37.42
N ALA A 24 -0.80 45.39 -36.38
CA ALA A 24 -0.57 44.53 -35.24
C ALA A 24 -0.58 43.09 -35.77
N ILE A 25 0.60 42.57 -36.09
CA ILE A 25 0.84 41.16 -36.18
C ILE A 25 0.58 40.64 -34.75
N ILE A 26 -0.67 40.32 -34.45
CA ILE A 26 -1.04 39.47 -33.34
C ILE A 26 -0.52 38.10 -33.74
N THR A 27 0.75 37.86 -33.46
CA THR A 27 1.27 36.49 -33.35
C THR A 27 0.48 35.88 -32.19
N LEU A 28 -0.67 35.24 -32.52
CA LEU A 28 -1.27 34.25 -31.64
C LEU A 28 -0.20 33.18 -31.49
N ALA A 29 0.62 33.31 -30.46
CA ALA A 29 1.31 32.20 -29.89
C ALA A 29 0.21 31.25 -29.40
N PHE A 30 -0.24 30.37 -30.29
CA PHE A 30 -0.84 29.12 -29.87
C PHE A 30 0.26 28.44 -29.04
N THR A 31 0.27 28.74 -27.75
CA THR A 31 0.84 27.81 -26.81
C THR A 31 0.01 26.54 -27.00
N ASN A 32 0.49 25.66 -27.87
CA ASN A 32 0.15 24.26 -27.77
C ASN A 32 0.58 23.88 -26.35
N THR A 33 -0.31 24.06 -25.39
CA THR A 33 -0.31 23.21 -24.23
C THR A 33 -0.47 21.82 -24.84
N VAL A 34 0.66 21.16 -25.09
CA VAL A 34 0.70 19.72 -25.18
C VAL A 34 0.15 19.30 -23.82
N ILE A 35 -1.18 19.13 -23.78
CA ILE A 35 -1.79 18.26 -22.79
C ILE A 35 -1.04 16.97 -23.10
N ALA A 36 -0.08 16.62 -22.25
CA ALA A 36 0.50 15.31 -22.25
C ALA A 36 -0.71 14.40 -22.18
N GLN A 37 -1.11 13.88 -23.32
CA GLN A 37 -2.16 12.90 -23.41
C GLN A 37 -1.57 11.79 -22.56
N ASP A 38 -2.23 11.46 -21.44
CA ASP A 38 -1.86 10.37 -20.55
C ASP A 38 -1.96 9.06 -21.35
N SER A 39 -1.06 8.92 -22.33
CA SER A 39 -0.99 7.73 -23.16
C SER A 39 -0.47 6.61 -22.31
N ALA A 40 -1.24 5.53 -22.23
CA ALA A 40 -0.78 4.31 -21.60
C ALA A 40 0.56 3.89 -22.25
N PRO A 41 1.50 3.32 -21.47
CA PRO A 41 2.79 2.88 -21.99
C PRO A 41 2.59 1.75 -23.01
N ALA A 42 3.54 1.61 -23.96
CA ALA A 42 3.49 0.53 -24.95
C ALA A 42 3.56 -0.87 -24.30
N GLN A 43 4.22 -0.99 -23.14
CA GLN A 43 4.36 -2.24 -22.38
C GLN A 43 4.13 -2.01 -20.91
N PHE A 44 3.47 -2.98 -20.24
CA PHE A 44 3.28 -2.99 -18.81
C PHE A 44 3.42 -4.41 -18.24
N ARG A 45 4.36 -4.60 -17.31
CA ARG A 45 4.70 -5.89 -16.71
C ARG A 45 4.29 -5.91 -15.24
N ILE A 46 3.44 -6.85 -14.88
CA ILE A 46 2.84 -6.91 -13.55
C ILE A 46 3.33 -8.16 -12.82
N GLY A 47 3.93 -7.95 -11.64
CA GLY A 47 4.23 -9.02 -10.71
C GLY A 47 3.03 -9.31 -9.81
N TYR A 48 2.71 -10.60 -9.64
CA TYR A 48 1.64 -11.04 -8.74
C TYR A 48 2.01 -12.32 -7.98
N GLN A 49 1.30 -12.59 -6.90
CA GLN A 49 1.38 -13.83 -6.14
C GLN A 49 0.06 -14.59 -6.28
N LYS A 50 0.05 -15.90 -6.06
CA LYS A 50 -1.19 -16.70 -6.07
C LYS A 50 -2.28 -16.12 -5.17
N GLY A 51 -1.91 -15.55 -4.02
CA GLY A 51 -2.83 -14.88 -3.09
C GLY A 51 -3.32 -13.50 -3.52
N SER A 52 -2.93 -12.98 -4.68
CA SER A 52 -3.37 -11.66 -5.16
C SER A 52 -4.68 -11.77 -5.92
N VAL A 53 -5.81 -11.87 -5.20
CA VAL A 53 -7.15 -12.14 -5.76
C VAL A 53 -7.53 -11.17 -6.88
N ASN A 54 -7.40 -9.87 -6.64
CA ASN A 54 -7.75 -8.85 -7.63
C ASN A 54 -6.86 -8.90 -8.88
N LEU A 55 -5.55 -9.17 -8.72
CA LEU A 55 -4.63 -9.33 -9.85
C LEU A 55 -4.94 -10.60 -10.65
N VAL A 56 -5.25 -11.72 -9.97
CA VAL A 56 -5.64 -12.97 -10.62
C VAL A 56 -6.97 -12.81 -11.37
N LEU A 57 -7.97 -12.16 -10.77
CA LEU A 57 -9.25 -11.88 -11.44
C LEU A 57 -9.08 -10.90 -12.61
N ALA A 58 -8.30 -9.83 -12.44
CA ALA A 58 -8.01 -8.88 -13.53
C ALA A 58 -7.35 -9.57 -14.71
N LYS A 59 -6.36 -10.45 -14.45
CA LYS A 59 -5.71 -11.28 -15.47
C LYS A 59 -6.69 -12.23 -16.16
N THR A 60 -7.48 -12.98 -15.38
CA THR A 60 -8.40 -13.99 -15.92
C THR A 60 -9.50 -13.38 -16.77
N HIS A 61 -10.01 -12.23 -16.36
CA HIS A 61 -11.03 -11.47 -17.12
C HIS A 61 -10.42 -10.56 -18.20
N GLN A 62 -9.09 -10.48 -18.33
CA GLN A 62 -8.38 -9.57 -19.23
C GLN A 62 -8.82 -8.11 -19.06
N LEU A 63 -8.99 -7.66 -17.81
CA LEU A 63 -9.56 -6.33 -17.54
C LEU A 63 -8.61 -5.20 -17.95
N LEU A 64 -7.31 -5.38 -17.74
CA LEU A 64 -6.30 -4.40 -18.13
C LEU A 64 -6.10 -4.38 -19.64
N GLU A 65 -6.07 -5.54 -20.30
CA GLU A 65 -5.98 -5.66 -21.75
C GLU A 65 -7.17 -5.00 -22.45
N LYS A 66 -8.39 -5.17 -21.90
CA LYS A 66 -9.60 -4.51 -22.42
C LYS A 66 -9.59 -3.00 -22.18
N ARG A 67 -9.04 -2.54 -21.04
CA ARG A 67 -8.98 -1.12 -20.69
C ARG A 67 -7.91 -0.38 -21.46
N PHE A 68 -6.79 -1.06 -21.80
CA PHE A 68 -5.62 -0.51 -22.43
C PHE A 68 -5.22 -1.35 -23.66
N PRO A 69 -6.01 -1.33 -24.75
CA PRO A 69 -5.83 -2.24 -25.88
C PRO A 69 -4.51 -2.04 -26.64
N ASP A 70 -3.90 -0.86 -26.52
CA ASP A 70 -2.63 -0.52 -27.17
C ASP A 70 -1.41 -0.80 -26.28
N THR A 71 -1.62 -1.29 -25.04
CA THR A 71 -0.56 -1.65 -24.09
C THR A 71 -0.36 -3.16 -24.07
N GLN A 72 0.86 -3.62 -24.33
CA GLN A 72 1.21 -5.02 -24.15
C GLN A 72 1.30 -5.35 -22.65
N ILE A 73 0.30 -6.06 -22.10
CA ILE A 73 0.26 -6.48 -20.69
C ILE A 73 0.96 -7.83 -20.53
N SER A 74 1.84 -7.92 -19.53
CA SER A 74 2.54 -9.16 -19.18
C SER A 74 2.40 -9.44 -17.69
N TRP A 75 2.04 -10.69 -17.34
CA TRP A 75 1.81 -11.14 -15.95
C TRP A 75 2.88 -12.13 -15.53
N ILE A 76 3.59 -11.85 -14.44
CA ILE A 76 4.69 -12.67 -13.92
C ILE A 76 4.36 -13.08 -12.50
N GLU A 77 4.30 -14.41 -12.26
CA GLU A 77 4.02 -14.96 -10.93
C GLU A 77 5.29 -15.08 -10.08
N PHE A 78 5.19 -14.68 -8.81
CA PHE A 78 6.24 -14.78 -7.81
C PHE A 78 5.78 -15.60 -6.60
N PRO A 79 6.68 -16.36 -5.97
CA PRO A 79 6.33 -17.19 -4.80
C PRO A 79 6.02 -16.33 -3.56
N ALA A 80 6.65 -15.16 -3.44
CA ALA A 80 6.48 -14.23 -2.31
C ALA A 80 6.94 -12.80 -2.67
N GLY A 81 6.60 -11.84 -1.80
CA GLY A 81 6.89 -10.43 -1.99
C GLY A 81 8.38 -10.06 -2.13
N PRO A 82 9.31 -10.63 -1.34
CA PRO A 82 10.73 -10.30 -1.46
C PRO A 82 11.26 -10.49 -2.89
N GLN A 83 11.03 -11.65 -3.51
CA GLN A 83 11.49 -11.95 -4.86
C GLN A 83 10.84 -11.03 -5.91
N MET A 84 9.57 -10.67 -5.71
CA MET A 84 8.88 -9.72 -6.58
C MET A 84 9.52 -8.33 -6.52
N LEU A 85 9.88 -7.83 -5.34
CA LEU A 85 10.51 -6.51 -5.21
C LEU A 85 11.96 -6.49 -5.70
N GLU A 86 12.67 -7.61 -5.67
CA GLU A 86 13.95 -7.76 -6.36
C GLU A 86 13.78 -7.58 -7.89
N ALA A 87 12.76 -8.24 -8.49
CA ALA A 87 12.44 -8.09 -9.91
C ALA A 87 12.00 -6.64 -10.26
N LEU A 88 11.24 -6.00 -9.38
CA LEU A 88 10.83 -4.61 -9.53
C LEU A 88 12.03 -3.64 -9.47
N ASN A 89 12.96 -3.87 -8.54
CA ASN A 89 14.15 -3.05 -8.37
C ASN A 89 15.09 -3.08 -9.59
N VAL A 90 15.13 -4.20 -10.31
CA VAL A 90 15.92 -4.33 -11.55
C VAL A 90 15.10 -4.08 -12.82
N ASN A 91 13.91 -3.49 -12.69
CA ASN A 91 13.00 -3.16 -13.78
C ASN A 91 12.60 -4.38 -14.66
N SER A 92 12.54 -5.59 -14.09
CA SER A 92 11.98 -6.77 -14.76
C SER A 92 10.47 -6.78 -14.76
N ILE A 93 9.86 -6.07 -13.83
CA ILE A 93 8.42 -5.74 -13.75
C ILE A 93 8.23 -4.25 -13.46
N ASP A 94 7.04 -3.72 -13.71
CA ASP A 94 6.70 -2.29 -13.58
C ASP A 94 5.80 -2.02 -12.35
N LEU A 95 4.98 -2.99 -11.97
CA LEU A 95 4.11 -2.94 -10.78
C LEU A 95 4.17 -4.28 -10.04
N GLY A 96 4.17 -4.24 -8.71
CA GLY A 96 4.05 -5.43 -7.86
C GLY A 96 3.19 -5.15 -6.65
N SER A 97 2.48 -6.19 -6.14
CA SER A 97 1.69 -6.12 -4.91
C SER A 97 2.22 -7.09 -3.87
N THR A 98 2.44 -6.60 -2.64
CA THR A 98 3.04 -7.39 -1.56
C THR A 98 2.50 -6.94 -0.19
N GLY A 99 2.75 -7.72 0.86
CA GLY A 99 2.48 -7.32 2.24
C GLY A 99 3.38 -6.18 2.73
N ASP A 100 3.34 -5.93 4.01
CA ASP A 100 3.94 -4.75 4.66
C ASP A 100 5.48 -4.79 4.75
N ILE A 101 6.09 -5.95 4.88
CA ILE A 101 7.53 -6.06 5.15
C ILE A 101 8.43 -6.01 3.92
N PRO A 102 8.12 -6.63 2.78
CA PRO A 102 9.02 -6.61 1.64
C PRO A 102 9.45 -5.20 1.21
N PRO A 103 8.58 -4.15 1.20
CA PRO A 103 8.99 -2.79 0.85
C PRO A 103 10.01 -2.19 1.81
N ILE A 104 9.89 -2.49 3.10
CA ILE A 104 10.82 -2.04 4.14
C ILE A 104 12.21 -2.64 3.90
N PHE A 105 12.28 -3.93 3.61
CA PHE A 105 13.54 -4.61 3.30
C PHE A 105 14.15 -4.12 1.99
N ALA A 106 13.34 -3.93 0.95
CA ALA A 106 13.79 -3.38 -0.33
C ALA A 106 14.38 -1.97 -0.16
N GLN A 107 13.70 -1.09 0.61
CA GLN A 107 14.21 0.25 0.92
C GLN A 107 15.52 0.18 1.73
N ALA A 108 15.61 -0.70 2.74
CA ALA A 108 16.83 -0.89 3.52
C ALA A 108 18.00 -1.42 2.68
N ALA A 109 17.72 -2.12 1.59
CA ALA A 109 18.68 -2.58 0.60
C ALA A 109 19.01 -1.52 -0.48
N GLY A 110 18.41 -0.32 -0.40
CA GLY A 110 18.67 0.78 -1.32
C GLY A 110 17.77 0.83 -2.56
N ALA A 111 16.75 -0.01 -2.66
CA ALA A 111 15.82 0.02 -3.79
C ALA A 111 15.05 1.35 -3.85
N ASP A 112 14.91 1.93 -5.05
CA ASP A 112 14.17 3.18 -5.26
C ASP A 112 12.74 2.91 -5.75
N LEU A 113 11.95 2.33 -4.86
CA LEU A 113 10.56 1.97 -5.08
C LEU A 113 9.63 2.95 -4.36
N LEU A 114 8.47 3.22 -4.97
CA LEU A 114 7.41 4.03 -4.39
C LEU A 114 6.19 3.19 -4.06
N TYR A 115 5.60 3.47 -2.91
CA TYR A 115 4.25 3.02 -2.56
C TYR A 115 3.24 3.81 -3.39
N VAL A 116 2.55 3.16 -4.32
CA VAL A 116 1.59 3.78 -5.23
C VAL A 116 0.13 3.51 -4.85
N GLY A 117 -0.12 2.55 -3.97
CA GLY A 117 -1.45 2.22 -3.44
C GLY A 117 -1.37 1.23 -2.28
N MET A 118 -2.47 1.10 -1.54
CA MET A 118 -2.56 0.16 -0.42
C MET A 118 -3.95 -0.46 -0.32
N GLU A 119 -4.01 -1.67 0.19
CA GLU A 119 -5.22 -2.32 0.68
C GLU A 119 -5.18 -2.42 2.20
N PRO A 120 -6.31 -2.21 2.90
CA PRO A 120 -6.40 -2.38 4.35
C PRO A 120 -5.93 -3.77 4.80
N PRO A 121 -5.52 -3.93 6.07
CA PRO A 121 -5.12 -5.21 6.61
C PRO A 121 -6.25 -6.24 6.56
N LYS A 122 -5.87 -7.50 6.34
CA LYS A 122 -6.75 -8.67 6.29
C LYS A 122 -6.35 -9.64 7.41
N PRO A 123 -6.67 -9.29 8.67
CA PRO A 123 -6.06 -9.91 9.84
C PRO A 123 -6.35 -11.39 9.99
N LYS A 124 -7.44 -11.89 9.41
CA LYS A 124 -7.78 -13.33 9.44
C LYS A 124 -7.06 -14.14 8.36
N ALA A 125 -6.40 -13.48 7.41
CA ALA A 125 -5.75 -14.15 6.29
C ALA A 125 -4.29 -14.55 6.57
N GLU A 126 -3.77 -14.27 7.76
CA GLU A 126 -2.41 -14.64 8.20
C GLU A 126 -2.43 -15.24 9.60
N VAL A 127 -1.69 -16.33 9.79
CA VAL A 127 -1.75 -17.14 11.01
C VAL A 127 -0.40 -17.75 11.40
N ILE A 128 -0.27 -18.12 12.68
CA ILE A 128 0.69 -19.11 13.15
C ILE A 128 -0.04 -20.44 13.32
N LEU A 129 0.41 -21.48 12.63
CA LEU A 129 -0.12 -22.83 12.69
C LEU A 129 0.79 -23.74 13.51
N VAL A 130 0.18 -24.66 14.24
CA VAL A 130 0.84 -25.79 14.88
C VAL A 130 0.09 -27.09 14.52
N PRO A 131 0.70 -28.27 14.59
CA PRO A 131 -0.02 -29.53 14.47
C PRO A 131 -1.16 -29.62 15.50
N GLU A 132 -2.27 -30.25 15.15
CA GLU A 132 -3.45 -30.34 16.02
C GLU A 132 -3.13 -30.95 17.40
N ASN A 133 -2.27 -31.98 17.43
CA ASN A 133 -1.81 -32.65 18.64
C ASN A 133 -0.54 -32.05 19.27
N SER A 134 -0.12 -30.85 18.82
CA SER A 134 1.04 -30.17 19.37
C SER A 134 0.84 -29.81 20.85
N ALA A 135 1.87 -29.94 21.66
CA ALA A 135 1.90 -29.45 23.04
C ALA A 135 1.94 -27.93 23.14
N ILE A 136 2.26 -27.20 22.04
CA ILE A 136 2.32 -25.75 21.99
C ILE A 136 0.91 -25.17 21.95
N ASN A 137 0.43 -24.60 23.05
CA ASN A 137 -0.93 -24.04 23.17
C ASN A 137 -0.98 -22.49 23.18
N SER A 138 0.18 -21.86 23.27
CA SER A 138 0.32 -20.40 23.28
C SER A 138 1.57 -19.96 22.54
N VAL A 139 1.60 -18.67 22.12
CA VAL A 139 2.79 -18.09 21.48
C VAL A 139 4.00 -18.12 22.44
N ALA A 140 3.78 -18.00 23.75
CA ALA A 140 4.86 -18.07 24.75
C ALA A 140 5.59 -19.44 24.73
N GLU A 141 4.88 -20.50 24.38
CA GLU A 141 5.43 -21.87 24.30
C GLU A 141 6.21 -22.13 22.99
N LEU A 142 6.26 -21.16 22.07
CA LEU A 142 7.17 -21.24 20.91
C LEU A 142 8.66 -21.11 21.29
N LYS A 143 8.95 -20.77 22.54
CA LYS A 143 10.34 -20.65 23.02
C LYS A 143 11.12 -21.95 22.81
N GLY A 144 12.27 -21.85 22.11
CA GLY A 144 13.13 -22.98 21.78
C GLY A 144 12.68 -23.82 20.60
N HIS A 145 11.47 -23.56 20.04
CA HIS A 145 10.90 -24.33 18.93
C HIS A 145 11.32 -23.80 17.55
N LYS A 146 11.29 -24.69 16.55
CA LYS A 146 11.53 -24.38 15.15
C LYS A 146 10.28 -23.79 14.50
N VAL A 147 10.37 -22.54 14.07
CA VAL A 147 9.26 -21.81 13.45
C VAL A 147 9.62 -21.50 12.00
N ALA A 148 8.87 -22.06 11.06
CA ALA A 148 9.05 -21.84 9.62
C ALA A 148 8.26 -20.63 9.14
N PHE A 149 8.87 -19.78 8.31
CA PHE A 149 8.25 -18.64 7.65
C PHE A 149 9.15 -18.08 6.54
N GLN A 150 8.58 -17.27 5.63
CA GLN A 150 9.35 -16.55 4.62
C GLN A 150 10.00 -15.32 5.25
N LYS A 151 11.35 -15.26 5.24
CA LYS A 151 12.09 -14.07 5.71
C LYS A 151 11.70 -12.82 4.90
N GLY A 152 11.45 -11.72 5.59
CA GLY A 152 11.13 -10.43 4.96
C GLY A 152 9.71 -10.36 4.36
N SER A 153 8.81 -11.29 4.70
CA SER A 153 7.39 -11.27 4.33
C SER A 153 6.51 -10.73 5.47
N SER A 154 5.21 -10.54 5.20
CA SER A 154 4.21 -10.19 6.22
C SER A 154 4.14 -11.24 7.35
N SER A 155 4.31 -12.53 7.05
CA SER A 155 4.42 -13.58 8.07
C SER A 155 5.59 -13.34 9.05
N HIS A 156 6.69 -12.75 8.60
CA HIS A 156 7.78 -12.34 9.49
C HIS A 156 7.33 -11.26 10.47
N ASN A 157 6.50 -10.29 10.01
CA ASN A 157 5.90 -9.27 10.87
C ASN A 157 4.92 -9.86 11.87
N LEU A 158 3.99 -10.71 11.40
CA LEU A 158 3.02 -11.37 12.26
C LEU A 158 3.74 -12.14 13.38
N LEU A 159 4.78 -12.92 13.06
CA LEU A 159 5.57 -13.65 14.03
C LEU A 159 6.26 -12.71 15.02
N LEU A 160 6.95 -11.68 14.55
CA LEU A 160 7.69 -10.75 15.42
C LEU A 160 6.74 -10.07 16.41
N GLN A 161 5.58 -9.60 15.96
CA GLN A 161 4.58 -8.96 16.81
C GLN A 161 3.95 -9.95 17.80
N ALA A 162 3.66 -11.18 17.36
CA ALA A 162 3.11 -12.22 18.22
C ALA A 162 4.09 -12.58 19.36
N LEU A 163 5.38 -12.74 19.04
CA LEU A 163 6.44 -13.00 20.01
C LEU A 163 6.57 -11.82 21.00
N GLN A 164 6.60 -10.58 20.51
CA GLN A 164 6.68 -9.39 21.37
C GLN A 164 5.49 -9.31 22.33
N LYS A 165 4.27 -9.56 21.84
CA LYS A 165 3.05 -9.59 22.65
C LYS A 165 3.11 -10.66 23.73
N ALA A 166 3.74 -11.80 23.44
CA ALA A 166 3.95 -12.90 24.40
C ALA A 166 5.16 -12.70 25.32
N GLY A 167 5.86 -11.56 25.24
CA GLY A 167 7.05 -11.27 26.06
C GLY A 167 8.32 -12.00 25.59
N LEU A 168 8.31 -12.57 24.38
CA LEU A 168 9.46 -13.25 23.79
C LEU A 168 10.25 -12.32 22.88
N LYS A 169 11.56 -12.59 22.79
CA LYS A 169 12.45 -12.03 21.77
C LYS A 169 12.47 -12.93 20.53
N PHE A 170 12.81 -12.37 19.38
CA PHE A 170 12.99 -13.15 18.16
C PHE A 170 14.07 -14.25 18.31
N THR A 171 15.09 -14.01 19.16
CA THR A 171 16.15 -14.96 19.48
C THR A 171 15.73 -16.09 20.42
N ASP A 172 14.51 -16.05 20.97
CA ASP A 172 14.00 -17.11 21.84
C ASP A 172 13.44 -18.31 21.05
N ILE A 173 13.24 -18.17 19.74
CA ILE A 173 12.83 -19.24 18.83
C ILE A 173 13.99 -19.70 17.95
N GLN A 174 13.78 -20.79 17.20
CA GLN A 174 14.67 -21.26 16.13
C GLN A 174 14.01 -20.91 14.77
N PRO A 175 14.34 -19.77 14.14
CA PRO A 175 13.74 -19.38 12.88
C PRO A 175 14.22 -20.25 11.73
N VAL A 176 13.28 -20.77 10.92
CA VAL A 176 13.57 -21.58 9.73
C VAL A 176 13.04 -20.81 8.52
N TYR A 177 13.94 -20.27 7.72
CA TYR A 177 13.60 -19.43 6.57
C TYR A 177 13.35 -20.29 5.33
N LEU A 178 12.08 -20.41 4.96
CA LEU A 178 11.62 -21.23 3.84
C LEU A 178 10.62 -20.46 2.97
N THR A 179 10.53 -20.82 1.70
CA THR A 179 9.42 -20.37 0.85
C THR A 179 8.10 -20.96 1.35
N PRO A 180 6.93 -20.41 1.00
CA PRO A 180 5.65 -20.96 1.44
C PRO A 180 5.46 -22.44 1.12
N ALA A 181 5.89 -22.90 -0.06
CA ALA A 181 5.77 -24.29 -0.48
C ALA A 181 6.69 -25.21 0.32
N ASP A 182 7.96 -24.80 0.51
CA ASP A 182 8.95 -25.58 1.28
C ASP A 182 8.58 -25.62 2.77
N ALA A 183 8.08 -24.49 3.32
CA ALA A 183 7.61 -24.41 4.70
C ALA A 183 6.41 -25.35 4.94
N ARG A 184 5.48 -25.43 3.97
CA ARG A 184 4.37 -26.39 4.02
C ARG A 184 4.89 -27.83 4.08
N ALA A 185 5.81 -28.18 3.19
CA ALA A 185 6.39 -29.52 3.16
C ALA A 185 7.12 -29.86 4.46
N ALA A 186 7.95 -28.94 4.98
CA ALA A 186 8.68 -29.11 6.25
C ALA A 186 7.72 -29.29 7.44
N PHE A 187 6.64 -28.51 7.48
CA PHE A 187 5.62 -28.58 8.53
C PHE A 187 4.84 -29.90 8.50
N GLN A 188 4.41 -30.34 7.31
CA GLN A 188 3.70 -31.61 7.14
C GLN A 188 4.55 -32.82 7.50
N GLN A 189 5.88 -32.76 7.32
CA GLN A 189 6.83 -33.82 7.68
C GLN A 189 7.28 -33.77 9.14
N GLY A 190 6.83 -32.77 9.93
CA GLY A 190 7.24 -32.60 11.32
C GLY A 190 8.68 -32.07 11.50
N ASN A 191 9.29 -31.52 10.45
CA ASN A 191 10.65 -30.97 10.50
C ASN A 191 10.72 -29.60 11.18
N VAL A 192 9.55 -28.93 11.35
CA VAL A 192 9.35 -27.70 12.10
C VAL A 192 8.13 -27.81 12.99
N ASP A 193 8.12 -27.09 14.12
CA ASP A 193 7.09 -27.18 15.15
C ASP A 193 5.90 -26.23 14.88
N ALA A 194 6.16 -25.14 14.18
CA ALA A 194 5.15 -24.13 13.81
C ALA A 194 5.42 -23.57 12.42
N TRP A 195 4.35 -23.11 11.78
CA TRP A 195 4.40 -22.50 10.46
C TRP A 195 3.62 -21.20 10.44
N VAL A 196 4.27 -20.10 10.03
CA VAL A 196 3.64 -18.79 9.88
C VAL A 196 3.39 -18.53 8.41
N ILE A 197 2.11 -18.33 8.06
CA ILE A 197 1.69 -18.31 6.66
C ILE A 197 0.44 -17.47 6.45
N TRP A 198 0.20 -17.14 5.18
CA TRP A 198 -0.97 -16.42 4.69
C TRP A 198 -1.80 -17.28 3.73
N ASP A 199 -3.01 -16.81 3.42
CA ASP A 199 -3.88 -17.42 2.41
C ASP A 199 -3.32 -17.27 0.97
N PRO A 200 -3.59 -18.25 0.09
CA PRO A 200 -4.48 -19.41 0.26
C PRO A 200 -3.83 -20.64 0.92
N TYR A 201 -2.55 -20.57 1.30
CA TYR A 201 -1.86 -21.68 1.95
C TYR A 201 -2.50 -22.07 3.29
N TYR A 202 -2.94 -21.05 4.07
CA TYR A 202 -3.65 -21.26 5.33
C TYR A 202 -4.98 -21.99 5.11
N SER A 203 -5.84 -21.52 4.22
CA SER A 203 -7.11 -22.17 3.90
C SER A 203 -6.91 -23.59 3.35
N ALA A 204 -5.86 -23.82 2.56
CA ALA A 204 -5.53 -25.15 2.09
C ALA A 204 -5.09 -26.09 3.23
N ALA A 205 -4.32 -25.60 4.19
CA ALA A 205 -3.93 -26.37 5.38
C ALA A 205 -5.14 -26.65 6.29
N LEU A 206 -6.02 -25.65 6.46
CA LEU A 206 -7.24 -25.79 7.25
C LEU A 206 -8.17 -26.87 6.68
N LEU A 207 -8.38 -26.86 5.36
CA LEU A 207 -9.23 -27.86 4.69
C LEU A 207 -8.61 -29.27 4.74
N GLN A 208 -7.29 -29.37 4.72
CA GLN A 208 -6.59 -30.66 4.85
C GLN A 208 -6.74 -31.25 6.26
N GLY A 209 -6.93 -30.40 7.27
CA GLY A 209 -7.00 -30.80 8.68
C GLY A 209 -5.66 -31.13 9.33
N GLY A 210 -5.70 -31.61 10.57
CA GLY A 210 -4.51 -31.98 11.35
C GLY A 210 -3.68 -30.79 11.83
N ILE A 211 -4.28 -29.58 11.80
CA ILE A 211 -3.62 -28.32 12.23
C ILE A 211 -4.50 -27.56 13.20
N ARG A 212 -3.88 -26.69 13.98
CA ARG A 212 -4.55 -25.72 14.85
C ARG A 212 -3.94 -24.34 14.67
N VAL A 213 -4.81 -23.32 14.61
CA VAL A 213 -4.38 -21.92 14.63
C VAL A 213 -3.98 -21.53 16.05
N LEU A 214 -2.74 -21.11 16.23
CA LEU A 214 -2.23 -20.60 17.50
C LEU A 214 -2.62 -19.13 17.70
N ILE A 215 -2.51 -18.32 16.67
CA ILE A 215 -2.91 -16.92 16.62
C ILE A 215 -3.11 -16.48 15.17
N ASP A 216 -4.00 -15.54 14.95
CA ASP A 216 -4.14 -14.78 13.70
C ASP A 216 -3.73 -13.29 13.89
N GLY A 217 -3.84 -12.50 12.84
CA GLY A 217 -3.50 -11.09 12.86
C GLY A 217 -4.50 -10.17 13.58
N SER A 218 -5.67 -10.68 14.04
CA SER A 218 -6.76 -9.83 14.57
C SER A 218 -6.39 -9.04 15.82
N GLN A 219 -5.38 -9.47 16.55
CA GLN A 219 -4.90 -8.81 17.76
C GLN A 219 -3.54 -8.16 17.59
N LEU A 220 -3.08 -7.99 16.35
CA LEU A 220 -1.76 -7.46 16.01
C LEU A 220 -1.91 -6.22 15.13
N ASN A 221 -0.85 -5.39 15.07
CA ASN A 221 -0.85 -4.16 14.30
C ASN A 221 -0.36 -4.42 12.86
N GLN A 222 -1.24 -4.91 12.00
CA GLN A 222 -0.96 -5.06 10.58
C GLN A 222 -1.21 -3.75 9.83
N THR A 223 -0.41 -3.45 8.82
CA THR A 223 -0.54 -2.23 8.01
C THR A 223 -1.27 -2.45 6.69
N GLY A 224 -1.39 -3.69 6.24
CA GLY A 224 -2.07 -4.08 5.00
C GLY A 224 -1.13 -4.53 3.90
N SER A 225 -1.62 -4.48 2.67
CA SER A 225 -0.84 -4.80 1.47
C SER A 225 -0.58 -3.55 0.65
N PHE A 226 0.54 -3.51 -0.06
CA PHE A 226 0.97 -2.34 -0.81
C PHE A 226 1.23 -2.68 -2.27
N TYR A 227 0.90 -1.72 -3.14
CA TYR A 227 1.30 -1.70 -4.54
C TYR A 227 2.53 -0.82 -4.68
N LEU A 228 3.54 -1.32 -5.37
CA LEU A 228 4.82 -0.65 -5.56
C LEU A 228 5.19 -0.59 -7.04
N ALA A 229 5.82 0.51 -7.40
CA ALA A 229 6.46 0.70 -8.70
C ALA A 229 7.82 1.38 -8.49
N SER A 230 8.74 1.28 -9.46
CA SER A 230 9.98 2.04 -9.37
C SER A 230 9.70 3.54 -9.50
N ARG A 231 10.52 4.38 -8.83
CA ARG A 231 10.33 5.83 -8.91
C ARG A 231 10.32 6.34 -10.35
N PRO A 232 11.30 5.99 -11.23
CA PRO A 232 11.30 6.48 -12.60
C PRO A 232 10.04 6.07 -13.38
N TYR A 233 9.55 4.84 -13.18
CA TYR A 233 8.33 4.39 -13.84
C TYR A 233 7.10 5.15 -13.35
N THR A 234 7.01 5.37 -12.03
CA THR A 234 5.90 6.09 -11.40
C THR A 234 5.84 7.56 -11.86
N GLU A 235 6.99 8.22 -11.92
CA GLU A 235 7.08 9.62 -12.37
C GLU A 235 6.68 9.77 -13.85
N ALA A 236 7.00 8.80 -14.69
CA ALA A 236 6.64 8.79 -16.10
C ALA A 236 5.19 8.37 -16.36
N ASN A 237 4.60 7.50 -15.55
CA ASN A 237 3.33 6.83 -15.84
C ASN A 237 2.31 6.91 -14.68
N GLY A 238 2.41 7.92 -13.81
CA GLY A 238 1.55 8.05 -12.63
C GLY A 238 0.04 7.96 -12.92
N PRO A 239 -0.51 8.73 -13.87
CA PRO A 239 -1.93 8.66 -14.23
C PRO A 239 -2.35 7.29 -14.76
N PHE A 240 -1.50 6.60 -15.52
CA PHE A 240 -1.74 5.23 -15.96
C PHE A 240 -1.80 4.26 -14.76
N ILE A 241 -0.86 4.37 -13.81
CA ILE A 241 -0.86 3.55 -12.58
C ILE A 241 -2.17 3.76 -11.81
N GLN A 242 -2.67 4.99 -11.67
CA GLN A 242 -3.96 5.26 -11.04
C GLN A 242 -5.10 4.48 -11.69
N GLN A 243 -5.21 4.54 -13.02
CA GLN A 243 -6.23 3.81 -13.76
C GLN A 243 -6.09 2.30 -13.59
N VAL A 244 -4.85 1.76 -13.56
CA VAL A 244 -4.60 0.35 -13.25
C VAL A 244 -5.14 -0.02 -11.87
N LEU A 245 -4.86 0.77 -10.84
CA LEU A 245 -5.34 0.50 -9.47
C LEU A 245 -6.87 0.57 -9.36
N GLU A 246 -7.53 1.43 -10.14
CA GLU A 246 -9.00 1.46 -10.26
C GLU A 246 -9.55 0.17 -10.87
N VAL A 247 -8.94 -0.34 -11.95
CA VAL A 247 -9.33 -1.61 -12.57
C VAL A 247 -9.14 -2.77 -11.58
N LEU A 248 -8.04 -2.78 -10.82
CA LEU A 248 -7.79 -3.81 -9.81
C LEU A 248 -8.80 -3.74 -8.66
N THR A 249 -9.24 -2.54 -8.27
CA THR A 249 -10.34 -2.35 -7.30
C THR A 249 -11.66 -2.93 -7.82
N GLN A 250 -11.99 -2.70 -9.10
CA GLN A 250 -13.16 -3.29 -9.75
C GLN A 250 -13.08 -4.81 -9.81
N ALA A 251 -11.89 -5.36 -10.11
CA ALA A 251 -11.66 -6.79 -10.11
C ALA A 251 -11.90 -7.43 -8.73
N ASP A 252 -11.46 -6.77 -7.65
CA ASP A 252 -11.71 -7.27 -6.28
C ASP A 252 -13.21 -7.29 -5.93
N ALA A 253 -13.98 -6.31 -6.39
CA ALA A 253 -15.42 -6.22 -6.17
C ALA A 253 -16.21 -7.39 -6.79
N LEU A 254 -15.66 -8.07 -7.81
CA LEU A 254 -16.26 -9.27 -8.40
C LEU A 254 -16.43 -10.39 -7.38
N THR A 255 -15.58 -10.45 -6.35
CA THR A 255 -15.69 -11.43 -5.27
C THR A 255 -16.97 -11.29 -4.43
N LEU A 256 -17.68 -10.14 -4.53
CA LEU A 256 -19.00 -9.92 -3.93
C LEU A 256 -20.11 -10.03 -4.97
N SER A 257 -19.98 -9.33 -6.10
CA SER A 257 -21.05 -9.22 -7.10
C SER A 257 -21.25 -10.54 -7.85
N ASP A 258 -20.22 -11.35 -8.00
CA ASP A 258 -20.27 -12.67 -8.64
C ASP A 258 -19.34 -13.67 -7.92
N ARG A 259 -19.67 -13.93 -6.65
CA ARG A 259 -18.84 -14.75 -5.77
C ARG A 259 -18.62 -16.17 -6.31
N ALA A 260 -19.67 -16.80 -6.82
CA ALA A 260 -19.59 -18.18 -7.29
C ALA A 260 -18.63 -18.31 -8.48
N GLN A 261 -18.77 -17.44 -9.48
CA GLN A 261 -17.87 -17.43 -10.64
C GLN A 261 -16.45 -17.04 -10.22
N SER A 262 -16.28 -16.07 -9.30
CA SER A 262 -14.97 -15.69 -8.77
C SER A 262 -14.28 -16.88 -8.08
N ILE A 263 -14.99 -17.68 -7.28
CA ILE A 263 -14.45 -18.90 -6.66
C ILE A 263 -13.96 -19.88 -7.73
N THR A 264 -14.79 -20.20 -8.73
CA THR A 264 -14.42 -21.13 -9.80
C THR A 264 -13.20 -20.63 -10.59
N LEU A 265 -13.18 -19.34 -10.97
CA LEU A 265 -12.06 -18.76 -11.73
C LEU A 265 -10.75 -18.75 -10.93
N LEU A 266 -10.82 -18.36 -9.66
CA LEU A 266 -9.65 -18.36 -8.77
C LEU A 266 -9.16 -19.79 -8.50
N ALA A 267 -10.07 -20.75 -8.29
CA ALA A 267 -9.73 -22.15 -8.09
C ALA A 267 -8.94 -22.72 -9.28
N ASN A 268 -9.42 -22.46 -10.48
CA ASN A 268 -8.78 -22.89 -11.72
C ASN A 268 -7.41 -22.18 -11.90
N ALA A 269 -7.34 -20.85 -11.71
CA ALA A 269 -6.12 -20.08 -11.88
C ALA A 269 -5.03 -20.46 -10.86
N MET A 270 -5.41 -20.76 -9.61
CA MET A 270 -4.49 -21.09 -8.53
C MET A 270 -4.20 -22.59 -8.44
N GLY A 271 -4.96 -23.45 -9.17
CA GLY A 271 -4.87 -24.91 -9.07
C GLY A 271 -5.26 -25.43 -7.67
N LEU A 272 -6.30 -24.85 -7.06
CA LEU A 272 -6.79 -25.18 -5.72
C LEU A 272 -8.27 -25.58 -5.76
N PRO A 273 -8.74 -26.42 -4.81
CA PRO A 273 -10.16 -26.71 -4.67
C PRO A 273 -11.01 -25.45 -4.40
N GLU A 274 -12.23 -25.39 -4.95
CA GLU A 274 -13.15 -24.26 -4.71
C GLU A 274 -13.43 -24.02 -3.23
N ALA A 275 -13.50 -25.08 -2.40
CA ALA A 275 -13.68 -24.95 -0.96
C ALA A 275 -12.53 -24.18 -0.28
N VAL A 276 -11.27 -24.34 -0.76
CA VAL A 276 -10.13 -23.56 -0.29
C VAL A 276 -10.30 -22.09 -0.64
N ILE A 277 -10.72 -21.78 -1.87
CA ILE A 277 -10.95 -20.41 -2.31
C ILE A 277 -12.12 -19.78 -1.56
N ALA A 278 -13.21 -20.51 -1.33
CA ALA A 278 -14.34 -20.03 -0.54
C ALA A 278 -13.89 -19.62 0.87
N SER A 279 -13.14 -20.48 1.57
CA SER A 279 -12.53 -20.21 2.88
C SER A 279 -11.59 -19.00 2.83
N TYR A 280 -10.74 -18.92 1.82
CA TYR A 280 -9.84 -17.77 1.64
C TYR A 280 -10.61 -16.46 1.49
N LEU A 281 -11.65 -16.42 0.67
CA LEU A 281 -12.47 -15.21 0.48
C LEU A 281 -13.25 -14.80 1.76
N ASP A 282 -13.52 -15.74 2.67
CA ASP A 282 -14.12 -15.42 3.98
C ASP A 282 -13.12 -14.72 4.94
N HIS A 283 -11.83 -14.97 4.77
CA HIS A 283 -10.77 -14.31 5.55
C HIS A 283 -10.40 -12.92 5.01
N ARG A 284 -10.74 -12.62 3.76
CA ARG A 284 -10.41 -11.35 3.11
C ARG A 284 -11.63 -10.74 2.41
N PRO A 285 -12.44 -9.91 3.08
CA PRO A 285 -13.45 -9.13 2.37
C PRO A 285 -12.78 -8.24 1.30
N PRO A 286 -13.41 -8.04 0.14
CA PRO A 286 -12.87 -7.16 -0.88
C PRO A 286 -12.75 -5.73 -0.37
N THR A 287 -11.72 -5.04 -0.83
CA THR A 287 -11.42 -3.68 -0.41
C THR A 287 -10.94 -2.86 -1.59
N ALA A 288 -11.34 -1.59 -1.62
CA ALA A 288 -10.78 -0.66 -2.60
C ALA A 288 -9.30 -0.39 -2.31
N ILE A 289 -8.52 -0.31 -3.38
CA ILE A 289 -7.13 0.17 -3.30
C ILE A 289 -7.18 1.69 -3.07
N GLN A 290 -6.45 2.16 -2.08
CA GLN A 290 -6.46 3.54 -1.63
C GLN A 290 -5.06 4.16 -1.69
N PRO A 291 -4.93 5.49 -1.85
CA PRO A 291 -3.70 6.19 -1.57
C PRO A 291 -3.26 5.98 -0.10
N LEU A 292 -1.96 6.02 0.16
CA LEU A 292 -1.47 5.90 1.53
C LEU A 292 -1.83 7.14 2.35
N SER A 293 -2.61 6.95 3.42
CA SER A 293 -2.88 8.00 4.40
C SER A 293 -1.66 8.26 5.29
N GLN A 294 -1.60 9.44 5.92
CA GLN A 294 -0.57 9.73 6.93
C GLN A 294 -0.57 8.70 8.07
N ALA A 295 -1.76 8.22 8.47
CA ALA A 295 -1.90 7.18 9.50
C ALA A 295 -1.27 5.85 9.04
N THR A 296 -1.46 5.46 7.77
CA THR A 296 -0.84 4.28 7.17
C THR A 296 0.68 4.42 7.10
N VAL A 297 1.18 5.57 6.66
CA VAL A 297 2.63 5.86 6.62
C VAL A 297 3.25 5.75 8.02
N ALA A 298 2.59 6.34 9.02
CA ALA A 298 3.06 6.26 10.40
C ALA A 298 2.99 4.82 10.96
N ALA A 299 1.98 4.03 10.58
CA ALA A 299 1.90 2.62 10.97
C ALA A 299 3.02 1.79 10.32
N GLN A 300 3.27 1.98 9.04
CA GLN A 300 4.36 1.33 8.30
C GLN A 300 5.73 1.73 8.86
N GLN A 301 5.91 3.00 9.26
CA GLN A 301 7.13 3.46 9.93
C GLN A 301 7.35 2.75 11.26
N ARG A 302 6.30 2.61 12.10
CA ARG A 302 6.41 1.85 13.37
C ARG A 302 6.83 0.40 13.12
N THR A 303 6.32 -0.23 12.07
CA THR A 303 6.73 -1.59 11.67
C THR A 303 8.21 -1.62 11.26
N ALA A 304 8.69 -0.66 10.49
CA ALA A 304 10.09 -0.54 10.13
C ALA A 304 10.99 -0.34 11.36
N ASP A 305 10.59 0.54 12.27
CA ASP A 305 11.31 0.81 13.52
C ASP A 305 11.37 -0.44 14.43
N LEU A 306 10.29 -1.23 14.48
CA LEU A 306 10.26 -2.50 15.21
C LEU A 306 11.29 -3.49 14.67
N PHE A 307 11.37 -3.64 13.35
CA PHE A 307 12.35 -4.51 12.70
C PHE A 307 13.78 -4.05 12.93
N PHE A 308 14.02 -2.74 12.85
CA PHE A 308 15.35 -2.17 13.13
C PHE A 308 15.74 -2.37 14.60
N ALA A 309 14.84 -2.12 15.55
CA ALA A 309 15.09 -2.31 16.98
C ALA A 309 15.43 -3.78 17.33
N ASN A 310 14.86 -4.73 16.60
CA ASN A 310 15.15 -6.16 16.73
C ASN A 310 16.37 -6.62 15.90
N ARG A 311 17.14 -5.70 15.30
CA ARG A 311 18.31 -5.98 14.45
C ARG A 311 18.01 -6.87 13.24
N LEU A 312 16.77 -6.83 12.76
CA LEU A 312 16.31 -7.57 11.57
C LEU A 312 16.49 -6.73 10.30
N LEU A 313 16.72 -5.42 10.44
CA LEU A 313 17.13 -4.50 9.38
C LEU A 313 18.53 -3.95 9.68
N PRO A 314 19.39 -3.81 8.65
CA PRO A 314 20.75 -3.28 8.84
C PRO A 314 20.79 -1.76 9.04
N VAL A 315 19.78 -1.04 8.52
CA VAL A 315 19.68 0.41 8.56
C VAL A 315 18.27 0.87 8.89
N LYS A 316 18.11 2.07 9.45
CA LYS A 316 16.80 2.72 9.55
C LYS A 316 16.34 3.18 8.17
N VAL A 317 15.04 3.10 7.94
CA VAL A 317 14.39 3.61 6.73
C VAL A 317 13.37 4.69 7.10
N ASP A 318 13.11 5.60 6.18
CA ASP A 318 12.07 6.63 6.28
C ASP A 318 11.00 6.35 5.21
N ILE A 319 9.88 5.83 5.66
CA ILE A 319 8.77 5.43 4.77
C ILE A 319 8.18 6.64 4.04
N SER A 320 8.18 7.82 4.68
CA SER A 320 7.58 9.04 4.10
C SER A 320 8.23 9.46 2.78
N GLN A 321 9.51 9.15 2.58
CA GLN A 321 10.27 9.46 1.35
C GLN A 321 9.92 8.54 0.18
N ARG A 322 9.11 7.51 0.41
CA ARG A 322 8.79 6.48 -0.58
C ARG A 322 7.30 6.44 -0.93
N VAL A 323 6.52 7.45 -0.54
CA VAL A 323 5.09 7.54 -0.84
C VAL A 323 4.88 8.40 -2.08
N TRP A 324 4.27 7.82 -3.10
CA TRP A 324 3.84 8.57 -4.26
C TRP A 324 2.60 9.40 -3.95
N GLN A 325 2.62 10.65 -4.39
CA GLN A 325 1.48 11.57 -4.28
C GLN A 325 0.97 11.85 -5.70
N PRO A 326 -0.25 11.44 -6.06
CA PRO A 326 -0.85 11.78 -7.35
C PRO A 326 -0.91 13.30 -7.55
N ALA A 327 -0.63 13.77 -8.77
CA ALA A 327 -0.79 15.17 -9.12
C ALA A 327 -2.26 15.58 -8.90
N GLY A 328 -2.52 16.58 -8.06
CA GLY A 328 -3.86 17.03 -7.67
C GLY A 328 -4.24 16.83 -6.21
N GLN A 329 -3.51 15.99 -5.45
CA GLN A 329 -3.69 15.88 -3.99
C GLN A 329 -2.73 16.79 -3.17
N LEU A 330 -1.89 17.57 -3.84
CA LEU A 330 -0.86 18.43 -3.22
C LEU A 330 -1.40 19.70 -2.53
N SER A 331 -2.69 19.81 -2.22
CA SER A 331 -3.25 21.03 -1.67
C SER A 331 -4.26 20.80 -0.55
N SER A 332 -3.77 20.30 0.58
CA SER A 332 -4.34 20.70 1.87
C SER A 332 -3.22 20.86 2.90
N LYS A 333 -2.36 21.87 2.69
CA LYS A 333 -1.66 22.48 3.83
C LYS A 333 -2.75 22.91 4.82
N PRO A 334 -2.65 22.56 6.10
CA PRO A 334 -3.52 23.16 7.10
C PRO A 334 -3.29 24.67 7.04
N SER A 335 -4.34 25.40 6.67
CA SER A 335 -4.38 26.85 6.78
C SER A 335 -4.03 27.19 8.22
N SER A 336 -2.91 27.85 8.44
CA SER A 336 -2.58 28.48 9.70
C SER A 336 -3.63 29.57 9.95
N SER A 337 -4.72 29.20 10.62
CA SER A 337 -5.69 30.15 11.11
C SER A 337 -5.04 30.98 12.21
N ASN A 338 -4.85 32.25 11.91
CA ASN A 338 -4.68 33.39 12.78
C ASN A 338 -4.76 33.10 14.29
N GLN A 339 -3.63 33.25 14.94
CA GLN A 339 -3.60 33.66 16.34
C GLN A 339 -4.16 35.07 16.45
N SER A 340 -5.43 35.19 16.81
CA SER A 340 -5.98 36.39 17.39
C SER A 340 -5.52 36.49 18.86
N SER A 341 -4.79 37.54 19.15
CA SER A 341 -4.31 37.90 20.49
C SER A 341 -5.46 37.99 21.52
N PRO A 342 -5.22 37.63 22.77
CA PRO A 342 -6.21 37.78 23.82
C PRO A 342 -6.32 39.24 24.23
N SER A 343 -7.52 39.84 24.06
CA SER A 343 -7.89 41.09 24.69
C SER A 343 -8.08 40.92 26.18
N GLN A 344 -7.54 41.88 26.92
CA GLN A 344 -7.55 41.98 28.37
C GLN A 344 -8.98 41.96 28.97
N LEU A 345 -9.13 41.20 30.05
CA LEU A 345 -10.26 41.21 30.96
C LEU A 345 -10.20 42.46 31.87
N PRO A 346 -11.35 43.08 32.20
CA PRO A 346 -11.45 43.96 33.34
C PRO A 346 -11.71 43.15 34.62
N THR A 347 -10.93 43.50 35.61
CA THR A 347 -11.13 43.13 37.04
C THR A 347 -12.40 43.72 37.60
N ASP A 348 -13.25 42.92 38.19
CA ASP A 348 -14.09 43.31 39.33
C ASP A 348 -14.41 42.09 40.21
N GLN A 349 -13.93 42.13 41.46
CA GLN A 349 -14.42 41.34 42.58
C GLN A 349 -15.61 42.04 43.23
N PRO A 350 -16.51 41.30 43.93
CA PRO A 350 -16.39 41.14 45.36
C PRO A 350 -16.81 39.77 45.92
N SER A 351 -16.02 39.28 46.80
CA SER A 351 -16.14 38.93 48.26
C SER A 351 -17.42 38.28 48.80
N ILE A 352 -17.16 37.26 49.66
CA ILE A 352 -17.92 36.73 50.80
C ILE A 352 -18.97 35.63 50.43
N ALA A 353 -18.89 34.40 50.93
CA ALA A 353 -19.05 33.94 52.29
C ALA A 353 -18.73 32.42 52.43
N GLN A 354 -18.05 32.11 53.53
CA GLN A 354 -17.89 30.76 54.09
C GLN A 354 -19.22 30.23 54.61
N THR A 355 -19.48 28.93 54.46
CA THR A 355 -20.23 28.17 55.49
C THR A 355 -19.74 26.72 55.47
N SER A 356 -19.10 26.35 56.54
CA SER A 356 -18.82 24.98 56.98
C SER A 356 -20.08 24.30 57.46
N ILE A 357 -20.16 22.98 57.41
CA ILE A 357 -20.80 22.04 58.34
C ILE A 357 -20.47 20.63 57.79
N GLU A 358 -19.56 19.91 58.36
CA GLU A 358 -19.61 18.88 59.44
C GLU A 358 -20.22 17.53 59.02
N GLN A 359 -19.35 16.57 59.06
CA GLN A 359 -19.36 15.20 59.62
C GLN A 359 -20.69 14.43 59.83
N SER A 360 -20.63 13.15 59.39
CA SER A 360 -20.94 11.97 60.21
C SER A 360 -20.73 10.70 59.41
N SER A 361 -19.74 9.88 59.62
CA SER A 361 -19.51 8.72 60.49
C SER A 361 -20.72 7.77 60.63
N THR A 362 -20.57 6.54 60.21
CA THR A 362 -20.69 5.23 60.90
C THR A 362 -20.85 4.08 59.88
N ALA A 363 -20.00 3.21 59.77
CA ALA A 363 -19.66 1.88 60.32
C ALA A 363 -20.80 0.84 60.47
N LYS A 364 -20.42 -0.37 60.09
CA LYS A 364 -20.83 -1.74 60.44
C LYS A 364 -21.48 -2.51 59.31
N SER A 365 -20.88 -3.57 58.86
CA SER A 365 -20.54 -4.86 59.50
C SER A 365 -21.49 -5.99 59.09
N GLN A 366 -20.87 -7.04 58.57
CA GLN A 366 -21.17 -8.48 58.74
C GLN A 366 -22.20 -9.20 57.84
N THR A 367 -21.67 -10.17 57.16
CA THR A 367 -21.92 -11.64 57.20
C THR A 367 -23.11 -12.17 56.36
N LYS A 368 -22.85 -12.89 55.37
CA LYS A 368 -22.82 -14.35 55.26
C LYS A 368 -22.25 -14.78 53.91
#